data_6b7a778970ed6380607ee2a3a7b29546
#
_entry.id   6b7a778970ed6380607ee2a3a7b29546
#
_cell.length_a   1.000
_cell.length_b   1.000
_cell.length_c   1.000
_cell.angle_alpha   90.00
_cell.angle_beta   90.00
_cell.angle_gamma   90.00
#
_symmetry.space_group_name_H-M   'P 1'
#
loop_
_entity.id
_entity.type
_entity.pdbx_description
1 polymer ?
#
loop_
_entity_poly.entity_id
_entity_poly.type
_entity_poly.pdbx_seq_one_letter_code
_entity_poly.pdbx_strand_id
1 'polypeptide(L)'
;VFTTISPVAVGTGALSSDEVVAVARRDARIELTPEALAAMTASRAIVDTLAADSAAHYGISTGFGALASKPIPVERRAQLQRSLVRSHAAGSGPEVEREVIRALMLLRLSTLATGRTGVRPVVAETYAALLNAGITPVVMEYGSLGCSGDLAPLAHCALAVLGEGDVRVDGVLTPASEALARAGIEPVILREKEGLALINGTDGMLGMLAAAMSIEGLRGTDAVFADDLQALRPHPGQRVSAANMRAVLAGSPMLSRPEGFTRVQDAYSLRCAPQVHGAVRDTLQHAAAVADRELASAIDNPVITLDGRVESNGNFHGAPLGYVLDFLAIAIADLASMSERRTDRFLDSSRSHGLNAFLADDPGVDSGHMIAQYTQAGIVSELKRLAVPASVDSIPSSAMQEDHVSMGWSSARKLRRSIDGAQRVVAIELLTAARAVDLRFPLTPSAVSAAVVATLRENVPAPGTDRYLAPEISAAVAAVQDGSLLAAAEAAVRHAGGELV
;
A
#
# COMPACT_ATOMS: atom_id res chain seq x y z
N VAL A 1 19.04 -10.94 -17.17
CA VAL A 1 20.00 -9.89 -16.79
C VAL A 1 19.51 -9.35 -15.46
N PHE A 2 20.16 -9.72 -14.34
CA PHE A 2 19.86 -9.14 -13.04
C PHE A 2 20.31 -7.68 -13.07
N THR A 3 19.38 -6.76 -13.16
CA THR A 3 19.66 -5.34 -12.95
C THR A 3 20.10 -5.18 -11.49
N THR A 4 21.35 -4.83 -11.26
CA THR A 4 21.85 -4.48 -9.93
C THR A 4 21.09 -3.24 -9.45
N ILE A 5 20.26 -3.41 -8.41
CA ILE A 5 19.53 -2.30 -7.80
C ILE A 5 20.55 -1.44 -7.05
N SER A 6 20.60 -0.14 -7.33
CA SER A 6 21.48 0.79 -6.64
C SER A 6 21.18 0.82 -5.15
N PRO A 7 22.19 0.92 -4.27
CA PRO A 7 21.97 1.12 -2.84
C PRO A 7 21.14 2.38 -2.57
N VAL A 8 20.30 2.32 -1.55
CA VAL A 8 19.52 3.46 -1.04
C VAL A 8 20.33 4.16 0.06
N ALA A 9 20.65 5.43 -0.16
CA ALA A 9 21.37 6.26 0.80
C ALA A 9 20.39 6.89 1.80
N VAL A 10 20.45 6.47 3.05
CA VAL A 10 19.62 7.03 4.13
C VAL A 10 20.40 8.15 4.83
N GLY A 11 19.96 9.38 4.57
CA GLY A 11 20.54 10.62 5.07
C GLY A 11 19.63 11.35 6.07
N THR A 12 19.90 12.65 6.27
CA THR A 12 19.08 13.53 7.11
C THR A 12 17.84 14.06 6.40
N GLY A 13 17.71 13.82 5.08
CA GLY A 13 16.59 14.22 4.24
C GLY A 13 15.52 13.13 4.06
N ALA A 14 14.45 13.48 3.34
CA ALA A 14 13.36 12.56 3.03
C ALA A 14 13.79 11.45 2.07
N LEU A 15 13.20 10.27 2.23
CA LEU A 15 13.21 9.22 1.23
C LEU A 15 12.10 9.45 0.20
N SER A 16 12.33 9.05 -1.05
CA SER A 16 11.29 8.96 -2.05
C SER A 16 10.49 7.66 -1.93
N SER A 17 9.26 7.64 -2.43
CA SER A 17 8.44 6.43 -2.50
C SER A 17 9.13 5.28 -3.24
N ASP A 18 9.89 5.59 -4.31
CA ASP A 18 10.64 4.59 -5.10
C ASP A 18 11.76 3.94 -4.29
N GLU A 19 12.46 4.69 -3.44
CA GLU A 19 13.48 4.16 -2.54
C GLU A 19 12.85 3.25 -1.47
N VAL A 20 11.69 3.62 -0.94
CA VAL A 20 10.95 2.76 -0.01
C VAL A 20 10.55 1.44 -0.69
N VAL A 21 10.00 1.48 -1.89
CA VAL A 21 9.65 0.29 -2.68
C VAL A 21 10.89 -0.54 -3.02
N ALA A 22 12.01 0.10 -3.36
CA ALA A 22 13.26 -0.60 -3.67
C ALA A 22 13.75 -1.45 -2.49
N VAL A 23 13.71 -0.93 -1.26
CA VAL A 23 14.12 -1.66 -0.05
C VAL A 23 13.06 -2.68 0.37
N ALA A 24 11.79 -2.31 0.36
CA ALA A 24 10.70 -3.14 0.87
C ALA A 24 10.44 -4.38 0.02
N ARG A 25 10.41 -4.23 -1.31
CA ARG A 25 10.01 -5.28 -2.28
C ARG A 25 11.16 -5.88 -3.06
N ARG A 26 12.24 -5.10 -3.30
CA ARG A 26 13.32 -5.49 -4.19
C ARG A 26 14.65 -5.72 -3.45
N ASP A 27 14.63 -5.68 -2.11
CA ASP A 27 15.79 -5.91 -1.22
C ASP A 27 17.00 -5.02 -1.55
N ALA A 28 16.76 -3.77 -1.99
CA ALA A 28 17.83 -2.82 -2.22
C ALA A 28 18.67 -2.65 -0.95
N ARG A 29 19.99 -2.62 -1.12
CA ARG A 29 20.93 -2.41 -0.02
C ARG A 29 20.79 -0.99 0.55
N ILE A 30 20.99 -0.83 1.84
CA ILE A 30 20.92 0.44 2.56
C ILE A 30 22.32 0.87 2.98
N GLU A 31 22.60 2.18 2.84
CA GLU A 31 23.82 2.81 3.32
C GLU A 31 23.46 4.08 4.08
N LEU A 32 23.95 4.20 5.34
CA LEU A 32 23.81 5.42 6.11
C LEU A 32 24.84 6.45 5.66
N THR A 33 24.39 7.69 5.45
CA THR A 33 25.32 8.75 5.04
C THR A 33 26.17 9.24 6.22
N PRO A 34 27.41 9.74 5.96
CA PRO A 34 28.25 10.32 7.01
C PRO A 34 27.57 11.48 7.75
N GLU A 35 26.74 12.27 7.04
CA GLU A 35 26.00 13.41 7.62
C GLU A 35 24.96 12.91 8.62
N ALA A 36 24.25 11.80 8.33
CA ALA A 36 23.29 11.20 9.25
C ALA A 36 23.98 10.70 10.52
N LEU A 37 25.11 10.00 10.39
CA LEU A 37 25.91 9.51 11.52
C LEU A 37 26.42 10.68 12.39
N ALA A 38 26.86 11.77 11.77
CA ALA A 38 27.30 12.99 12.49
C ALA A 38 26.12 13.66 13.22
N ALA A 39 24.96 13.79 12.57
CA ALA A 39 23.77 14.39 13.18
C ALA A 39 23.26 13.56 14.39
N MET A 40 23.23 12.22 14.27
CA MET A 40 22.89 11.34 15.38
C MET A 40 23.87 11.45 16.54
N THR A 41 25.17 11.51 16.25
CA THR A 41 26.21 11.69 17.28
C THR A 41 26.04 13.01 18.03
N ALA A 42 25.77 14.09 17.30
CA ALA A 42 25.56 15.42 17.90
C ALA A 42 24.32 15.45 18.79
N SER A 43 23.19 14.88 18.33
CA SER A 43 21.96 14.83 19.13
C SER A 43 22.08 13.87 20.33
N ARG A 44 22.85 12.80 20.20
CA ARG A 44 23.13 11.90 21.33
C ARG A 44 23.90 12.59 22.44
N ALA A 45 24.87 13.43 22.12
CA ALA A 45 25.63 14.19 23.13
C ALA A 45 24.72 15.09 24.00
N ILE A 46 23.63 15.61 23.45
CA ILE A 46 22.59 16.33 24.18
C ILE A 46 21.91 15.44 25.21
N VAL A 47 21.47 14.25 24.76
CA VAL A 47 20.81 13.25 25.63
C VAL A 47 21.76 12.82 26.77
N ASP A 48 23.04 12.57 26.46
CA ASP A 48 24.02 12.17 27.45
C ASP A 48 24.25 13.28 28.52
N THR A 49 24.24 14.55 28.10
CA THR A 49 24.33 15.70 29.01
C THR A 49 23.11 15.78 29.93
N LEU A 50 21.90 15.64 29.37
CA LEU A 50 20.63 15.67 30.12
C LEU A 50 20.45 14.43 31.00
N ALA A 51 21.00 13.29 30.63
CA ALA A 51 21.00 12.10 31.45
C ALA A 51 21.89 12.23 32.70
N ALA A 52 22.90 13.08 32.66
CA ALA A 52 23.77 13.40 33.80
C ALA A 52 23.20 14.50 34.69
N ASP A 53 22.20 15.26 34.24
CA ASP A 53 21.55 16.32 34.99
C ASP A 53 20.67 15.76 36.13
N SER A 54 20.50 16.55 37.18
CA SER A 54 19.60 16.25 38.32
C SER A 54 18.12 16.54 38.02
N ALA A 55 17.81 17.32 36.99
CA ALA A 55 16.45 17.62 36.57
C ALA A 55 15.76 16.45 35.93
N ALA A 56 14.42 16.41 36.01
CA ALA A 56 13.61 15.37 35.38
C ALA A 56 13.41 15.71 33.91
N HIS A 57 13.90 14.85 33.02
CA HIS A 57 13.73 14.97 31.56
C HIS A 57 12.91 13.79 31.02
N TYR A 58 11.77 14.09 30.37
CA TYR A 58 10.86 13.07 29.83
C TYR A 58 11.59 12.13 28.86
N GLY A 59 11.39 10.83 29.06
CA GLY A 59 11.99 9.79 28.21
C GLY A 59 13.50 9.57 28.40
N ILE A 60 14.17 10.38 29.22
CA ILE A 60 15.60 10.30 29.52
C ILE A 60 15.83 9.85 30.99
N SER A 61 15.26 10.59 31.95
CA SER A 61 15.41 10.31 33.38
C SER A 61 14.09 10.03 34.10
N THR A 62 12.98 9.94 33.37
CA THR A 62 11.65 9.61 33.89
C THR A 62 11.04 8.39 33.22
N GLY A 63 9.92 7.88 33.75
CA GLY A 63 9.03 6.95 33.06
C GLY A 63 8.32 7.59 31.87
N PHE A 64 7.37 6.85 31.25
CA PHE A 64 6.68 7.24 30.01
C PHE A 64 5.16 7.34 30.21
N GLY A 65 4.47 8.08 29.34
CA GLY A 65 3.01 8.25 29.35
C GLY A 65 2.53 8.74 30.72
N ALA A 66 1.58 8.06 31.33
CA ALA A 66 1.07 8.36 32.66
C ALA A 66 2.13 8.29 33.78
N LEU A 67 3.30 7.69 33.54
CA LEU A 67 4.41 7.59 34.48
C LEU A 67 5.49 8.66 34.25
N ALA A 68 5.23 9.67 33.44
CA ALA A 68 6.18 10.72 33.08
C ALA A 68 6.75 11.52 34.26
N SER A 69 6.00 11.60 35.38
CA SER A 69 6.46 12.28 36.60
C SER A 69 7.33 11.41 37.52
N LYS A 70 7.54 10.11 37.19
CA LYS A 70 8.30 9.19 38.04
C LYS A 70 9.79 9.22 37.69
N PRO A 71 10.67 9.72 38.56
CA PRO A 71 12.11 9.74 38.32
C PRO A 71 12.67 8.29 38.35
N ILE A 72 13.60 7.99 37.44
CA ILE A 72 14.25 6.69 37.32
C ILE A 72 15.73 6.81 37.71
N PRO A 73 16.19 6.03 38.69
CA PRO A 73 17.60 5.99 39.08
C PRO A 73 18.51 5.62 37.89
N VAL A 74 19.70 6.19 37.82
CA VAL A 74 20.65 6.04 36.70
C VAL A 74 20.91 4.56 36.38
N GLU A 75 21.13 3.76 37.41
CA GLU A 75 21.44 2.34 37.29
C GLU A 75 20.26 1.49 36.73
N ARG A 76 19.05 2.04 36.68
CA ARG A 76 17.85 1.39 36.16
C ARG A 76 17.42 1.89 34.79
N ARG A 77 18.01 2.91 34.24
CA ARG A 77 17.56 3.53 32.99
C ARG A 77 17.72 2.62 31.79
N ALA A 78 18.83 1.87 31.70
CA ALA A 78 19.00 0.86 30.65
C ALA A 78 17.98 -0.26 30.78
N GLN A 79 17.67 -0.71 32.00
CA GLN A 79 16.60 -1.66 32.24
C GLN A 79 15.22 -1.11 31.81
N LEU A 80 14.94 0.16 32.08
CA LEU A 80 13.71 0.81 31.67
C LEU A 80 13.53 0.75 30.14
N GLN A 81 14.56 1.08 29.36
CA GLN A 81 14.48 1.07 27.89
C GLN A 81 14.18 -0.35 27.36
N ARG A 82 14.85 -1.35 27.91
CA ARG A 82 14.61 -2.77 27.56
C ARG A 82 13.21 -3.22 27.97
N SER A 83 12.76 -2.84 29.16
CA SER A 83 11.41 -3.16 29.64
C SER A 83 10.33 -2.51 28.81
N LEU A 84 10.55 -1.26 28.35
CA LEU A 84 9.67 -0.55 27.44
C LEU A 84 9.43 -1.35 26.15
N VAL A 85 10.50 -1.69 25.43
CA VAL A 85 10.40 -2.46 24.19
C VAL A 85 9.69 -3.78 24.42
N ARG A 86 10.05 -4.54 25.46
CA ARG A 86 9.44 -5.84 25.77
C ARG A 86 7.95 -5.73 26.10
N SER A 87 7.54 -4.74 26.89
CA SER A 87 6.13 -4.57 27.28
C SER A 87 5.26 -4.03 26.14
N HIS A 88 5.84 -3.31 25.19
CA HIS A 88 5.14 -2.77 24.04
C HIS A 88 5.07 -3.74 22.85
N ALA A 89 5.95 -4.73 22.78
CA ALA A 89 5.86 -5.82 21.81
C ALA A 89 4.73 -6.81 22.18
N ALA A 90 3.50 -6.31 22.22
CA ALA A 90 2.30 -7.01 22.69
C ALA A 90 1.31 -7.26 21.54
N GLY A 91 1.78 -7.35 20.30
CA GLY A 91 0.97 -7.63 19.13
C GLY A 91 0.37 -9.03 19.14
N SER A 92 -0.76 -9.21 18.45
CA SER A 92 -1.50 -10.47 18.33
C SER A 92 -2.14 -10.60 16.95
N GLY A 93 -2.57 -11.82 16.57
CA GLY A 93 -3.23 -12.10 15.30
C GLY A 93 -2.28 -12.64 14.23
N PRO A 94 -2.66 -12.58 12.94
CA PRO A 94 -1.77 -12.99 11.85
C PRO A 94 -0.52 -12.11 11.75
N GLU A 95 0.52 -12.62 11.09
CA GLU A 95 1.71 -11.85 10.78
C GLU A 95 1.41 -10.81 9.70
N VAL A 96 2.00 -9.63 9.82
CA VAL A 96 2.00 -8.59 8.79
C VAL A 96 3.00 -8.96 7.69
N GLU A 97 2.68 -8.63 6.45
CA GLU A 97 3.47 -9.01 5.28
C GLU A 97 4.91 -8.46 5.33
N ARG A 98 5.87 -9.26 4.87
CA ARG A 98 7.30 -8.95 4.85
C ARG A 98 7.61 -7.56 4.28
N GLU A 99 7.01 -7.21 3.15
CA GLU A 99 7.26 -5.92 2.49
C GLU A 99 6.85 -4.73 3.36
N VAL A 100 5.72 -4.85 4.08
CA VAL A 100 5.23 -3.82 5.00
C VAL A 100 6.18 -3.63 6.17
N ILE A 101 6.69 -4.74 6.75
CA ILE A 101 7.63 -4.67 7.86
C ILE A 101 8.98 -4.10 7.42
N ARG A 102 9.48 -4.44 6.24
CA ARG A 102 10.71 -3.85 5.71
C ARG A 102 10.56 -2.36 5.43
N ALA A 103 9.40 -1.93 4.90
CA ALA A 103 9.09 -0.51 4.77
C ALA A 103 9.04 0.18 6.14
N LEU A 104 8.35 -0.39 7.12
CA LEU A 104 8.27 0.11 8.50
C LEU A 104 9.65 0.29 9.12
N MET A 105 10.54 -0.71 8.98
CA MET A 105 11.92 -0.64 9.45
C MET A 105 12.70 0.48 8.76
N LEU A 106 12.58 0.64 7.44
CA LEU A 106 13.26 1.67 6.68
C LEU A 106 12.80 3.07 7.08
N LEU A 107 11.49 3.27 7.22
CA LEU A 107 10.92 4.56 7.62
C LEU A 107 11.36 4.92 9.05
N ARG A 108 11.43 3.93 9.96
CA ARG A 108 11.99 4.16 11.29
C ARG A 108 13.47 4.54 11.21
N LEU A 109 14.24 3.82 10.40
CA LEU A 109 15.67 4.11 10.16
C LEU A 109 15.85 5.54 9.61
N SER A 110 15.03 5.96 8.65
CA SER A 110 15.04 7.33 8.10
C SER A 110 14.82 8.37 9.20
N THR A 111 13.83 8.16 10.07
CA THR A 111 13.59 9.07 11.21
C THR A 111 14.79 9.11 12.16
N LEU A 112 15.41 7.96 12.46
CA LEU A 112 16.63 7.94 13.30
C LEU A 112 17.77 8.74 12.66
N ALA A 113 17.95 8.59 11.34
CA ALA A 113 18.99 9.24 10.56
C ALA A 113 18.88 10.77 10.52
N THR A 114 17.70 11.34 10.77
CA THR A 114 17.52 12.81 10.87
C THR A 114 18.35 13.46 11.98
N GLY A 115 18.84 12.67 12.95
CA GLY A 115 19.52 13.19 14.13
C GLY A 115 18.61 13.92 15.11
N ARG A 116 17.27 13.70 15.07
CA ARG A 116 16.29 14.35 15.97
C ARG A 116 15.84 13.47 17.13
N THR A 117 16.22 12.20 17.12
CA THR A 117 15.76 11.20 18.08
C THR A 117 16.67 10.99 19.28
N GLY A 118 17.92 11.42 19.21
CA GLY A 118 18.91 11.29 20.28
C GLY A 118 19.42 9.85 20.50
N VAL A 119 19.27 8.97 19.52
CA VAL A 119 19.83 7.62 19.57
C VAL A 119 21.32 7.63 19.18
N ARG A 120 22.05 6.61 19.66
CA ARG A 120 23.43 6.39 19.19
C ARG A 120 23.43 5.88 17.75
N PRO A 121 24.44 6.22 16.92
CA PRO A 121 24.58 5.71 15.55
C PRO A 121 24.45 4.19 15.45
N VAL A 122 24.99 3.41 16.40
CA VAL A 122 24.93 1.94 16.41
C VAL A 122 23.49 1.38 16.32
N VAL A 123 22.50 2.11 16.83
CA VAL A 123 21.10 1.67 16.74
C VAL A 123 20.62 1.70 15.27
N ALA A 124 20.91 2.77 14.55
CA ALA A 124 20.58 2.91 13.13
C ALA A 124 21.42 1.96 12.27
N GLU A 125 22.70 1.81 12.56
CA GLU A 125 23.60 0.86 11.88
C GLU A 125 23.08 -0.59 12.00
N THR A 126 22.55 -0.97 13.18
CA THR A 126 21.96 -2.31 13.39
C THR A 126 20.66 -2.48 12.59
N TYR A 127 19.79 -1.44 12.52
CA TYR A 127 18.60 -1.48 11.65
C TYR A 127 18.98 -1.68 10.18
N ALA A 128 19.96 -0.94 9.69
CA ALA A 128 20.46 -1.07 8.32
C ALA A 128 21.06 -2.48 8.09
N ALA A 129 21.82 -3.00 9.06
CA ALA A 129 22.40 -4.34 8.99
C ALA A 129 21.33 -5.43 8.92
N LEU A 130 20.26 -5.36 9.73
CA LEU A 130 19.13 -6.28 9.69
C LEU A 130 18.46 -6.28 8.32
N LEU A 131 18.14 -5.10 7.77
CA LEU A 131 17.53 -4.95 6.45
C LEU A 131 18.44 -5.50 5.33
N ASN A 132 19.75 -5.23 5.40
CA ASN A 132 20.74 -5.71 4.43
C ASN A 132 20.98 -7.23 4.52
N ALA A 133 20.80 -7.81 5.68
CA ALA A 133 20.89 -9.26 5.90
C ALA A 133 19.58 -10.02 5.60
N GLY A 134 18.53 -9.32 5.13
CA GLY A 134 17.23 -9.93 4.85
C GLY A 134 16.47 -10.39 6.10
N ILE A 135 16.91 -9.98 7.29
CA ILE A 135 16.29 -10.33 8.58
C ILE A 135 15.06 -9.44 8.79
N THR A 136 13.87 -10.05 8.81
CA THR A 136 12.59 -9.33 8.94
C THR A 136 11.91 -9.73 10.26
N PRO A 137 11.68 -8.80 11.19
CA PRO A 137 10.98 -9.08 12.46
C PRO A 137 9.57 -9.62 12.21
N VAL A 138 9.12 -10.53 13.08
CA VAL A 138 7.73 -10.99 13.10
C VAL A 138 6.89 -9.96 13.84
N VAL A 139 5.99 -9.31 13.12
CA VAL A 139 5.07 -8.29 13.64
C VAL A 139 3.65 -8.76 13.43
N MET A 140 2.79 -8.58 14.44
CA MET A 140 1.40 -9.02 14.41
C MET A 140 0.45 -7.92 13.98
N GLU A 141 -0.67 -8.30 13.34
CA GLU A 141 -1.65 -7.38 12.76
C GLU A 141 -2.34 -6.49 13.79
N TYR A 142 -2.61 -6.99 15.00
CA TYR A 142 -3.25 -6.22 16.07
C TYR A 142 -2.23 -5.80 17.11
N GLY A 143 -2.32 -4.56 17.60
CA GLY A 143 -1.44 -4.05 18.64
C GLY A 143 -1.23 -2.54 18.63
N SER A 144 -1.55 -1.85 17.52
CA SER A 144 -1.54 -0.39 17.46
C SER A 144 -2.94 0.19 17.36
N LEU A 145 -3.16 1.31 18.03
CA LEU A 145 -4.34 2.17 17.89
C LEU A 145 -3.95 3.62 17.54
N GLY A 146 -2.67 3.83 17.21
CA GLY A 146 -2.13 5.13 16.78
C GLY A 146 -1.88 6.11 17.91
N CYS A 147 -1.78 5.65 19.17
CA CYS A 147 -1.26 6.46 20.27
C CYS A 147 0.27 6.56 20.13
N SER A 148 0.79 7.77 20.08
CA SER A 148 2.24 8.03 19.90
C SER A 148 2.83 7.25 18.69
N GLY A 149 2.05 7.03 17.62
CA GLY A 149 2.36 6.19 16.48
C GLY A 149 2.09 4.70 16.70
N ASP A 150 2.78 3.85 15.93
CA ASP A 150 2.53 2.40 15.87
C ASP A 150 3.39 1.63 16.89
N LEU A 151 3.18 1.88 18.19
CA LEU A 151 4.03 1.43 19.29
C LEU A 151 4.31 -0.08 19.26
N ALA A 152 3.28 -0.93 19.22
CA ALA A 152 3.48 -2.37 19.28
C ALA A 152 4.17 -2.94 18.03
N PRO A 153 3.78 -2.61 16.79
CA PRO A 153 4.50 -3.05 15.59
C PRO A 153 5.98 -2.69 15.61
N LEU A 154 6.32 -1.47 15.99
CA LEU A 154 7.70 -1.01 16.05
C LEU A 154 8.47 -1.58 17.23
N ALA A 155 7.80 -1.89 18.35
CA ALA A 155 8.41 -2.60 19.46
C ALA A 155 8.82 -4.03 19.08
N HIS A 156 8.03 -4.71 18.25
CA HIS A 156 8.44 -5.99 17.65
C HIS A 156 9.69 -5.85 16.76
N CYS A 157 9.76 -4.78 15.96
CA CYS A 157 10.98 -4.49 15.20
C CYS A 157 12.19 -4.19 16.13
N ALA A 158 11.96 -3.44 17.21
CA ALA A 158 12.99 -3.11 18.18
C ALA A 158 13.49 -4.34 18.96
N LEU A 159 12.62 -5.34 19.24
CA LEU A 159 13.06 -6.61 19.84
C LEU A 159 14.16 -7.28 18.99
N ALA A 160 14.02 -7.30 17.68
CA ALA A 160 15.03 -7.87 16.79
C ALA A 160 16.38 -7.14 16.91
N VAL A 161 16.38 -5.81 17.08
CA VAL A 161 17.60 -5.02 17.32
C VAL A 161 18.30 -5.41 18.64
N LEU A 162 17.52 -5.84 19.64
CA LEU A 162 18.03 -6.34 20.92
C LEU A 162 18.45 -7.82 20.86
N GLY A 163 18.29 -8.50 19.73
CA GLY A 163 18.49 -9.93 19.61
C GLY A 163 17.41 -10.77 20.29
N GLU A 164 16.20 -10.19 20.47
CA GLU A 164 15.06 -10.82 21.14
C GLU A 164 13.87 -10.99 20.17
N GLY A 165 12.91 -11.86 20.52
CA GLY A 165 11.76 -12.17 19.69
C GLY A 165 12.10 -13.05 18.50
N ASP A 166 11.13 -13.15 17.56
CA ASP A 166 11.23 -13.97 16.36
C ASP A 166 11.40 -13.12 15.11
N VAL A 167 12.14 -13.65 14.14
CA VAL A 167 12.35 -13.01 12.83
C VAL A 167 12.14 -14.05 11.72
N ARG A 168 11.95 -13.58 10.50
CA ARG A 168 12.00 -14.39 9.29
C ARG A 168 13.28 -14.11 8.50
N VAL A 169 14.01 -15.19 8.18
CA VAL A 169 15.16 -15.18 7.29
C VAL A 169 14.83 -16.14 6.15
N ASP A 170 14.80 -15.64 4.91
CA ASP A 170 14.37 -16.42 3.73
C ASP A 170 13.02 -17.15 3.93
N GLY A 171 12.08 -16.50 4.63
CA GLY A 171 10.77 -17.05 4.96
C GLY A 171 10.75 -18.02 6.16
N VAL A 172 11.90 -18.44 6.68
CA VAL A 172 12.02 -19.38 7.81
C VAL A 172 11.94 -18.61 9.13
N LEU A 173 11.04 -19.04 10.02
CA LEU A 173 10.93 -18.51 11.38
C LEU A 173 12.17 -18.89 12.19
N THR A 174 12.85 -17.91 12.75
CA THR A 174 14.13 -18.06 13.45
C THR A 174 14.16 -17.14 14.67
N PRO A 175 14.68 -17.56 15.84
CA PRO A 175 14.93 -16.64 16.95
C PRO A 175 15.88 -15.51 16.52
N ALA A 176 15.58 -14.26 16.92
CA ALA A 176 16.39 -13.11 16.51
C ALA A 176 17.86 -13.25 16.92
N SER A 177 18.14 -13.76 18.13
CA SER A 177 19.51 -14.00 18.61
C SER A 177 20.32 -14.91 17.68
N GLU A 178 19.69 -15.95 17.14
CA GLU A 178 20.34 -16.89 16.22
C GLU A 178 20.55 -16.25 14.83
N ALA A 179 19.56 -15.54 14.32
CA ALA A 179 19.65 -14.84 13.04
C ALA A 179 20.75 -13.77 13.05
N LEU A 180 20.83 -12.97 14.12
CA LEU A 180 21.87 -11.96 14.30
C LEU A 180 23.26 -12.59 14.37
N ALA A 181 23.43 -13.66 15.17
CA ALA A 181 24.71 -14.36 15.30
C ALA A 181 25.19 -14.92 13.95
N ARG A 182 24.29 -15.50 13.14
CA ARG A 182 24.59 -16.01 11.79
C ARG A 182 25.03 -14.88 10.84
N ALA A 183 24.44 -13.68 10.98
CA ALA A 183 24.76 -12.52 10.17
C ALA A 183 25.96 -11.70 10.70
N GLY A 184 26.55 -12.07 11.83
CA GLY A 184 27.63 -11.34 12.48
C GLY A 184 27.20 -9.95 13.01
N ILE A 185 25.93 -9.82 13.41
CA ILE A 185 25.34 -8.57 13.95
C ILE A 185 25.27 -8.68 15.47
N GLU A 186 25.90 -7.75 16.17
CA GLU A 186 25.84 -7.69 17.63
C GLU A 186 24.51 -7.05 18.09
N PRO A 187 23.78 -7.66 19.05
CA PRO A 187 22.59 -7.08 19.64
C PRO A 187 22.88 -5.77 20.35
N VAL A 188 22.00 -4.79 20.20
CA VAL A 188 22.15 -3.49 20.87
C VAL A 188 21.64 -3.52 22.30
N ILE A 189 22.46 -3.04 23.25
CA ILE A 189 22.01 -2.71 24.60
C ILE A 189 21.53 -1.26 24.59
N LEU A 190 20.21 -1.04 24.72
CA LEU A 190 19.60 0.28 24.68
C LEU A 190 20.00 1.14 25.87
N ARG A 191 20.18 2.44 25.61
CA ARG A 191 20.42 3.51 26.59
C ARG A 191 19.23 4.46 26.62
N GLU A 192 19.33 5.52 27.42
CA GLU A 192 18.29 6.51 27.64
C GLU A 192 17.68 7.01 26.32
N LYS A 193 16.36 7.10 26.24
CA LYS A 193 15.54 7.51 25.08
C LYS A 193 15.50 6.54 23.89
N GLU A 194 16.41 5.59 23.75
CA GLU A 194 16.51 4.77 22.55
C GLU A 194 15.31 3.82 22.37
N GLY A 195 14.74 3.28 23.45
CA GLY A 195 13.54 2.43 23.36
C GLY A 195 12.32 3.19 22.84
N LEU A 196 12.12 4.43 23.25
CA LEU A 196 11.01 5.26 22.77
C LEU A 196 11.20 5.70 21.32
N ALA A 197 12.43 5.96 20.91
CA ALA A 197 12.78 6.41 19.58
C ALA A 197 12.56 5.37 18.48
N LEU A 198 12.20 4.13 18.77
CA LEU A 198 12.19 3.03 17.80
C LEU A 198 10.80 2.71 17.17
N ILE A 199 9.72 3.44 17.48
CA ILE A 199 8.34 2.90 17.33
C ILE A 199 7.24 3.64 16.49
N ASN A 200 7.45 4.25 15.22
CA ASN A 200 6.38 4.96 14.40
C ASN A 200 6.43 4.89 12.83
N GLY A 201 5.26 4.72 11.95
CA GLY A 201 5.14 4.85 10.45
C GLY A 201 3.99 4.19 9.56
N THR A 202 3.79 4.35 8.10
CA THR A 202 2.63 3.94 7.16
C THR A 202 2.81 3.75 5.61
N ASP A 203 1.78 3.19 4.59
CA ASP A 203 1.73 3.11 3.06
C ASP A 203 0.55 2.52 2.20
N GLY A 204 0.33 2.66 0.77
CA GLY A 204 -0.35 1.91 -0.30
C GLY A 204 -0.83 2.19 -1.74
N MET A 205 -1.30 1.39 -2.89
CA MET A 205 -2.03 1.71 -4.20
C MET A 205 -2.28 0.77 -5.43
N LEU A 206 -3.42 0.92 -6.45
CA LEU A 206 -3.60 0.70 -7.96
C LEU A 206 -5.03 0.38 -8.57
N GLY A 207 -5.44 0.68 -9.95
CA GLY A 207 -6.48 0.02 -10.77
C GLY A 207 -7.31 0.63 -11.93
N MET A 208 -6.84 0.88 -13.22
CA MET A 208 -7.60 1.53 -14.33
C MET A 208 -7.76 0.80 -15.68
N LEU A 209 -6.99 -0.21 -16.05
CA LEU A 209 -6.97 -0.82 -17.39
C LEU A 209 -8.25 -1.63 -17.73
N ALA A 210 -8.85 -2.27 -16.75
CA ALA A 210 -9.98 -3.17 -16.91
C ALA A 210 -11.23 -2.52 -17.54
N ALA A 211 -11.47 -1.24 -17.25
CA ALA A 211 -12.65 -0.53 -17.72
C ALA A 211 -12.70 -0.35 -19.26
N ALA A 212 -11.55 -0.09 -19.89
CA ALA A 212 -11.47 0.10 -21.34
C ALA A 212 -11.82 -1.18 -22.11
N MET A 213 -11.27 -2.32 -21.71
CA MET A 213 -11.58 -3.62 -22.33
C MET A 213 -13.06 -4.02 -22.17
N SER A 214 -13.68 -3.66 -21.04
CA SER A 214 -15.12 -3.91 -20.84
C SER A 214 -15.98 -3.08 -21.79
N ILE A 215 -15.57 -1.87 -22.16
CA ILE A 215 -16.28 -1.04 -23.13
C ILE A 215 -16.28 -1.70 -24.51
N GLU A 216 -15.16 -2.26 -24.97
CA GLU A 216 -15.09 -2.97 -26.25
C GLU A 216 -15.97 -4.22 -26.25
N GLY A 217 -15.81 -5.12 -25.27
CA GLY A 217 -16.57 -6.36 -25.18
C GLY A 217 -18.09 -6.15 -25.08
N LEU A 218 -18.53 -5.04 -24.47
CA LEU A 218 -19.94 -4.62 -24.38
C LEU A 218 -20.40 -3.74 -25.55
N ARG A 219 -19.52 -3.51 -26.54
CA ARG A 219 -19.80 -2.64 -27.69
C ARG A 219 -20.30 -1.25 -27.27
N GLY A 220 -19.56 -0.64 -26.33
CA GLY A 220 -19.81 0.71 -25.85
C GLY A 220 -19.44 1.78 -26.87
N THR A 221 -19.53 3.05 -26.49
CA THR A 221 -19.07 4.18 -27.30
C THR A 221 -17.90 4.89 -26.64
N ASP A 222 -16.93 5.28 -27.45
CA ASP A 222 -15.79 6.13 -27.05
C ASP A 222 -16.11 7.63 -27.08
N ALA A 223 -17.23 8.02 -27.71
CA ALA A 223 -17.65 9.41 -27.86
C ALA A 223 -17.72 10.16 -26.50
N VAL A 224 -18.07 9.47 -25.40
CA VAL A 224 -18.18 10.05 -24.07
C VAL A 224 -16.82 10.41 -23.46
N PHE A 225 -15.72 9.97 -24.05
CA PHE A 225 -14.33 10.24 -23.62
C PHE A 225 -13.70 11.42 -24.39
N ALA A 226 -14.43 12.06 -25.29
CA ALA A 226 -13.94 13.19 -26.07
C ALA A 226 -13.41 14.33 -25.18
N ASP A 227 -12.30 14.95 -25.59
CA ASP A 227 -11.58 15.92 -24.75
C ASP A 227 -12.39 17.20 -24.49
N ASP A 228 -13.16 17.65 -25.44
CA ASP A 228 -14.07 18.79 -25.29
C ASP A 228 -15.12 18.54 -24.20
N LEU A 229 -15.66 17.32 -24.08
CA LEU A 229 -16.59 16.97 -23.01
C LEU A 229 -15.89 16.96 -21.65
N GLN A 230 -14.65 16.48 -21.58
CA GLN A 230 -13.88 16.48 -20.33
C GLN A 230 -13.45 17.89 -19.92
N ALA A 231 -13.24 18.79 -20.87
CA ALA A 231 -12.89 20.18 -20.62
C ALA A 231 -14.02 20.96 -19.92
N LEU A 232 -15.28 20.56 -20.09
CA LEU A 232 -16.44 21.16 -19.41
C LEU A 232 -16.42 20.94 -17.89
N ARG A 233 -15.67 19.92 -17.42
CA ARG A 233 -15.50 19.59 -16.00
C ARG A 233 -14.04 19.30 -15.71
N PRO A 234 -13.21 20.31 -15.46
CA PRO A 234 -11.75 20.22 -15.57
C PRO A 234 -11.07 19.56 -14.34
N HIS A 235 -11.53 18.39 -13.90
CA HIS A 235 -10.83 17.57 -12.92
C HIS A 235 -9.62 16.87 -13.59
N PRO A 236 -8.39 17.02 -13.07
CA PRO A 236 -7.20 16.45 -13.70
C PRO A 236 -7.29 14.95 -13.92
N GLY A 237 -7.64 14.18 -12.89
CA GLY A 237 -7.75 12.72 -12.99
C GLY A 237 -8.82 12.25 -13.97
N GLN A 238 -9.95 12.98 -14.09
CA GLN A 238 -10.99 12.68 -15.07
C GLN A 238 -10.45 12.85 -16.51
N ARG A 239 -9.73 13.92 -16.79
CA ARG A 239 -9.14 14.17 -18.11
C ARG A 239 -8.11 13.11 -18.48
N VAL A 240 -7.22 12.78 -17.56
CA VAL A 240 -6.22 11.71 -17.74
C VAL A 240 -6.90 10.36 -17.98
N SER A 241 -7.90 10.01 -17.20
CA SER A 241 -8.65 8.76 -17.37
C SER A 241 -9.31 8.65 -18.74
N ALA A 242 -9.95 9.73 -19.21
CA ALA A 242 -10.57 9.76 -20.54
C ALA A 242 -9.54 9.70 -21.66
N ALA A 243 -8.38 10.37 -21.53
CA ALA A 243 -7.30 10.31 -22.50
C ALA A 243 -6.74 8.89 -22.66
N ASN A 244 -6.49 8.20 -21.54
CA ASN A 244 -6.03 6.82 -21.54
C ASN A 244 -7.08 5.87 -22.17
N MET A 245 -8.38 6.07 -21.87
CA MET A 245 -9.44 5.27 -22.50
C MET A 245 -9.49 5.49 -24.01
N ARG A 246 -9.34 6.73 -24.49
CA ARG A 246 -9.25 7.00 -25.93
C ARG A 246 -8.05 6.30 -26.56
N ALA A 247 -6.90 6.33 -25.91
CA ALA A 247 -5.67 5.69 -26.40
C ALA A 247 -5.83 4.17 -26.50
N VAL A 248 -6.42 3.53 -25.49
CA VAL A 248 -6.67 2.08 -25.47
C VAL A 248 -7.69 1.67 -26.54
N LEU A 249 -8.76 2.44 -26.72
CA LEU A 249 -9.89 2.13 -27.62
C LEU A 249 -9.64 2.54 -29.08
N ALA A 250 -8.55 3.23 -29.37
CA ALA A 250 -8.26 3.79 -30.68
C ALA A 250 -8.30 2.72 -31.78
N GLY A 251 -9.05 2.99 -32.83
CA GLY A 251 -9.16 2.12 -34.02
C GLY A 251 -9.88 0.79 -33.78
N SER A 252 -10.62 0.64 -32.68
CA SER A 252 -11.35 -0.61 -32.39
C SER A 252 -12.55 -0.84 -33.31
N PRO A 253 -12.56 -1.91 -34.13
CA PRO A 253 -13.74 -2.28 -34.93
C PRO A 253 -14.95 -2.65 -34.06
N MET A 254 -14.75 -3.08 -32.81
CA MET A 254 -15.84 -3.44 -31.88
C MET A 254 -16.71 -2.25 -31.48
N LEU A 255 -16.21 -1.02 -31.57
CA LEU A 255 -16.96 0.21 -31.27
C LEU A 255 -17.88 0.64 -32.42
N SER A 256 -17.71 0.08 -33.62
CA SER A 256 -18.56 0.35 -34.76
C SER A 256 -19.97 -0.13 -34.51
N ARG A 257 -20.93 0.77 -34.60
CA ARG A 257 -22.37 0.43 -34.42
C ARG A 257 -22.94 -0.21 -35.67
N PRO A 258 -23.52 -1.41 -35.57
CA PRO A 258 -24.20 -2.02 -36.74
C PRO A 258 -25.47 -1.25 -37.09
N GLU A 259 -25.94 -1.44 -38.33
CA GLU A 259 -27.22 -0.92 -38.75
C GLU A 259 -28.35 -1.48 -37.85
N GLY A 260 -29.28 -0.61 -37.44
CA GLY A 260 -30.35 -0.97 -36.51
C GLY A 260 -29.96 -0.95 -35.00
N PHE A 261 -28.78 -0.50 -34.66
CA PHE A 261 -28.36 -0.35 -33.24
C PHE A 261 -29.14 0.79 -32.55
N THR A 262 -30.03 0.42 -31.63
CA THR A 262 -31.01 1.35 -31.01
C THR A 262 -30.62 1.97 -29.71
N ARG A 263 -29.49 1.54 -29.07
CA ARG A 263 -29.04 2.08 -27.78
C ARG A 263 -28.60 3.52 -27.94
N VAL A 264 -29.32 4.45 -27.27
CA VAL A 264 -29.04 5.90 -27.34
C VAL A 264 -27.78 6.25 -26.50
N GLN A 265 -27.62 5.63 -25.33
CA GLN A 265 -26.49 5.89 -24.44
C GLN A 265 -26.11 4.63 -23.66
N ASP A 266 -24.82 4.58 -23.24
CA ASP A 266 -24.29 3.52 -22.41
C ASP A 266 -24.75 3.65 -20.95
N ALA A 267 -24.68 2.52 -20.21
CA ALA A 267 -24.87 2.54 -18.77
C ALA A 267 -23.78 3.36 -18.06
N TYR A 268 -24.06 3.81 -16.83
CA TYR A 268 -23.13 4.62 -16.05
C TYR A 268 -21.80 3.91 -15.78
N SER A 269 -21.82 2.59 -15.57
CA SER A 269 -20.59 1.82 -15.36
C SER A 269 -19.61 1.85 -16.55
N LEU A 270 -20.08 2.23 -17.73
CA LEU A 270 -19.28 2.46 -18.94
C LEU A 270 -19.01 3.94 -19.14
N ARG A 271 -20.08 4.76 -19.35
CA ARG A 271 -19.94 6.17 -19.73
C ARG A 271 -19.44 7.10 -18.64
N CYS A 272 -19.62 6.75 -17.35
CA CYS A 272 -19.12 7.52 -16.22
C CYS A 272 -17.77 7.00 -15.69
N ALA A 273 -17.10 6.10 -16.42
CA ALA A 273 -15.80 5.58 -16.04
C ALA A 273 -14.75 6.70 -15.85
N PRO A 274 -14.62 7.73 -16.72
CA PRO A 274 -13.67 8.81 -16.49
C PRO A 274 -13.90 9.57 -15.19
N GLN A 275 -15.16 9.80 -14.82
CA GLN A 275 -15.52 10.52 -13.61
C GLN A 275 -15.14 9.76 -12.34
N VAL A 276 -15.43 8.46 -12.27
CA VAL A 276 -15.13 7.63 -11.10
C VAL A 276 -13.64 7.29 -11.02
N HIS A 277 -13.05 6.80 -12.10
CA HIS A 277 -11.60 6.50 -12.13
C HIS A 277 -10.77 7.78 -11.93
N GLY A 278 -11.24 8.91 -12.46
CA GLY A 278 -10.60 10.20 -12.26
C GLY A 278 -10.64 10.68 -10.82
N ALA A 279 -11.78 10.51 -10.13
CA ALA A 279 -11.91 10.83 -8.72
C ALA A 279 -10.97 9.98 -7.86
N VAL A 280 -10.79 8.68 -8.20
CA VAL A 280 -9.81 7.81 -7.54
C VAL A 280 -8.38 8.33 -7.75
N ARG A 281 -8.02 8.75 -8.99
CA ARG A 281 -6.70 9.34 -9.27
C ARG A 281 -6.44 10.61 -8.47
N ASP A 282 -7.42 11.52 -8.43
CA ASP A 282 -7.27 12.79 -7.69
C ASP A 282 -7.16 12.52 -6.17
N THR A 283 -7.95 11.57 -5.64
CA THR A 283 -7.85 11.12 -4.23
C THR A 283 -6.47 10.54 -3.94
N LEU A 284 -5.95 9.74 -4.85
CA LEU A 284 -4.64 9.12 -4.75
C LEU A 284 -3.52 10.15 -4.75
N GLN A 285 -3.56 11.12 -5.66
CA GLN A 285 -2.59 12.22 -5.71
C GLN A 285 -2.60 13.02 -4.40
N HIS A 286 -3.78 13.26 -3.83
CA HIS A 286 -3.89 13.92 -2.52
C HIS A 286 -3.25 13.08 -1.41
N ALA A 287 -3.53 11.79 -1.36
CA ALA A 287 -2.96 10.88 -0.36
C ALA A 287 -1.43 10.76 -0.49
N ALA A 288 -0.92 10.67 -1.72
CA ALA A 288 0.52 10.66 -1.99
C ALA A 288 1.19 11.94 -1.48
N ALA A 289 0.61 13.12 -1.74
CA ALA A 289 1.15 14.38 -1.24
C ALA A 289 1.15 14.49 0.31
N VAL A 290 0.25 13.80 1.01
CA VAL A 290 0.29 13.69 2.48
C VAL A 290 1.39 12.71 2.89
N ALA A 291 1.49 11.55 2.26
CA ALA A 291 2.54 10.57 2.52
C ALA A 291 3.94 11.15 2.31
N ASP A 292 4.18 11.91 1.23
CA ASP A 292 5.46 12.58 0.95
C ASP A 292 5.87 13.55 2.08
N ARG A 293 4.90 14.26 2.68
CA ARG A 293 5.19 15.13 3.83
C ARG A 293 5.57 14.33 5.07
N GLU A 294 4.91 13.19 5.30
CA GLU A 294 5.26 12.28 6.40
C GLU A 294 6.63 11.64 6.19
N LEU A 295 6.99 11.26 4.96
CA LEU A 295 8.32 10.75 4.60
C LEU A 295 9.43 11.78 4.90
N ALA A 296 9.12 13.07 4.81
CA ALA A 296 10.03 14.17 5.14
C ALA A 296 10.05 14.55 6.62
N SER A 297 9.21 13.95 7.46
CA SER A 297 9.00 14.35 8.84
C SER A 297 9.95 13.61 9.80
N ALA A 298 10.48 14.34 10.78
CA ALA A 298 11.22 13.78 11.92
C ALA A 298 10.25 13.56 13.09
N ILE A 299 9.59 12.40 13.11
CA ILE A 299 8.52 12.08 14.05
C ILE A 299 9.09 11.41 15.30
N ASP A 300 9.09 12.12 16.42
CA ASP A 300 9.45 11.59 17.74
C ASP A 300 8.84 12.43 18.88
N ASN A 301 8.77 11.85 20.07
CA ASN A 301 8.38 12.54 21.31
C ASN A 301 9.13 11.96 22.53
N PRO A 302 9.96 12.75 23.23
CA PRO A 302 10.29 14.15 22.93
C PRO A 302 11.24 14.28 21.73
N VAL A 303 11.20 15.43 21.07
CA VAL A 303 12.10 15.76 19.96
C VAL A 303 13.28 16.61 20.48
N ILE A 304 14.43 16.50 19.80
CA ILE A 304 15.58 17.37 20.02
C ILE A 304 15.59 18.44 18.94
N THR A 305 15.48 19.71 19.34
CA THR A 305 15.49 20.86 18.44
C THR A 305 16.91 21.21 17.98
N LEU A 306 17.04 22.06 16.96
CA LEU A 306 18.36 22.50 16.44
C LEU A 306 19.19 23.29 17.46
N ASP A 307 18.53 23.99 18.38
CA ASP A 307 19.14 24.76 19.46
C ASP A 307 19.38 23.92 20.72
N GLY A 308 19.15 22.60 20.64
CA GLY A 308 19.48 21.64 21.71
C GLY A 308 18.44 21.49 22.82
N ARG A 309 17.24 22.07 22.68
CA ARG A 309 16.16 21.84 23.65
C ARG A 309 15.55 20.44 23.44
N VAL A 310 15.09 19.81 24.51
CA VAL A 310 14.32 18.59 24.49
C VAL A 310 12.88 18.94 24.81
N GLU A 311 12.01 18.78 23.79
CA GLU A 311 10.61 19.25 23.87
C GLU A 311 9.63 18.11 23.65
N SER A 312 8.69 17.97 24.57
CA SER A 312 7.50 17.14 24.37
C SER A 312 6.58 17.81 23.35
N ASN A 313 6.02 17.02 22.44
CA ASN A 313 5.20 17.53 21.32
C ASN A 313 4.16 16.52 20.88
N GLY A 314 3.29 16.90 19.92
CA GLY A 314 2.23 16.07 19.34
C GLY A 314 2.48 15.60 17.90
N ASN A 315 3.69 15.80 17.34
CA ASN A 315 3.97 15.46 15.94
C ASN A 315 3.90 13.96 15.62
N PHE A 316 3.81 13.11 16.62
CA PHE A 316 3.56 11.68 16.48
C PHE A 316 2.12 11.33 16.12
N HIS A 317 1.17 12.28 16.15
CA HIS A 317 -0.25 11.98 15.94
C HIS A 317 -0.55 11.70 14.48
N GLY A 318 -0.85 10.44 14.15
CA GLY A 318 -1.02 9.93 12.79
C GLY A 318 -2.35 10.29 12.09
N ALA A 319 -3.10 11.29 12.56
CA ALA A 319 -4.38 11.70 11.96
C ALA A 319 -4.27 12.07 10.46
N PRO A 320 -3.22 12.81 10.00
CA PRO A 320 -3.11 13.12 8.58
C PRO A 320 -3.11 11.88 7.68
N LEU A 321 -2.40 10.83 8.09
CA LEU A 321 -2.38 9.55 7.38
C LEU A 321 -3.67 8.78 7.57
N GLY A 322 -4.20 8.69 8.78
CA GLY A 322 -5.46 8.00 9.07
C GLY A 322 -6.59 8.44 8.15
N TYR A 323 -6.74 9.75 7.95
CA TYR A 323 -7.78 10.33 7.10
C TYR A 323 -7.61 9.97 5.62
N VAL A 324 -6.41 10.10 5.06
CA VAL A 324 -6.21 9.83 3.62
C VAL A 324 -6.26 8.33 3.32
N LEU A 325 -5.87 7.46 4.24
CA LEU A 325 -5.98 6.01 4.10
C LEU A 325 -7.45 5.57 4.08
N ASP A 326 -8.30 6.13 4.94
CA ASP A 326 -9.74 5.88 4.92
C ASP A 326 -10.40 6.49 3.68
N PHE A 327 -9.98 7.66 3.23
CA PHE A 327 -10.49 8.27 2.00
C PHE A 327 -10.15 7.40 0.78
N LEU A 328 -8.95 6.84 0.71
CA LEU A 328 -8.58 5.86 -0.33
C LEU A 328 -9.43 4.59 -0.27
N ALA A 329 -9.73 4.06 0.91
CA ALA A 329 -10.59 2.88 1.04
C ALA A 329 -12.01 3.12 0.50
N ILE A 330 -12.56 4.33 0.67
CA ILE A 330 -13.85 4.75 0.09
C ILE A 330 -13.75 4.76 -1.45
N ALA A 331 -12.72 5.41 -1.99
CA ALA A 331 -12.51 5.52 -3.43
C ALA A 331 -12.33 4.15 -4.10
N ILE A 332 -11.57 3.24 -3.46
CA ILE A 332 -11.35 1.87 -3.93
C ILE A 332 -12.65 1.05 -3.92
N ALA A 333 -13.49 1.19 -2.90
CA ALA A 333 -14.76 0.47 -2.83
C ALA A 333 -15.73 0.89 -3.94
N ASP A 334 -15.77 2.18 -4.30
CA ASP A 334 -16.58 2.68 -5.42
C ASP A 334 -16.06 2.21 -6.77
N LEU A 335 -14.73 2.29 -6.99
CA LEU A 335 -14.07 1.73 -8.19
C LEU A 335 -14.41 0.26 -8.39
N ALA A 336 -14.26 -0.55 -7.34
CA ALA A 336 -14.54 -1.98 -7.37
C ALA A 336 -16.02 -2.26 -7.63
N SER A 337 -16.92 -1.46 -7.05
CA SER A 337 -18.37 -1.56 -7.30
C SER A 337 -18.70 -1.30 -8.78
N MET A 338 -18.08 -0.28 -9.39
CA MET A 338 -18.27 0.00 -10.81
C MET A 338 -17.70 -1.12 -11.71
N SER A 339 -16.55 -1.67 -11.36
CA SER A 339 -15.93 -2.82 -12.05
C SER A 339 -16.88 -4.03 -12.07
N GLU A 340 -17.42 -4.39 -10.92
CA GLU A 340 -18.36 -5.49 -10.78
C GLU A 340 -19.63 -5.25 -11.62
N ARG A 341 -20.16 -4.03 -11.67
CA ARG A 341 -21.32 -3.70 -12.53
C ARG A 341 -21.03 -3.89 -14.02
N ARG A 342 -19.80 -3.74 -14.48
CA ARG A 342 -19.42 -4.05 -15.86
C ARG A 342 -19.39 -5.55 -16.11
N THR A 343 -18.85 -6.33 -15.18
CA THR A 343 -18.88 -7.80 -15.22
C THR A 343 -20.31 -8.33 -15.26
N ASP A 344 -21.18 -7.89 -14.36
CA ASP A 344 -22.61 -8.25 -14.33
C ASP A 344 -23.31 -7.99 -15.68
N ARG A 345 -22.95 -6.91 -16.35
CA ARG A 345 -23.49 -6.56 -17.66
C ARG A 345 -23.14 -7.57 -18.75
N PHE A 346 -21.95 -8.13 -18.75
CA PHE A 346 -21.54 -9.16 -19.69
C PHE A 346 -22.40 -10.43 -19.56
N LEU A 347 -22.81 -10.73 -18.36
CA LEU A 347 -23.45 -12.01 -18.02
C LEU A 347 -24.96 -12.04 -18.34
N ASP A 348 -25.55 -10.88 -18.54
CA ASP A 348 -26.95 -10.72 -18.91
C ASP A 348 -27.11 -10.56 -20.44
N SER A 349 -27.67 -11.57 -21.10
CA SER A 349 -27.87 -11.57 -22.54
C SER A 349 -28.73 -10.39 -23.03
N SER A 350 -29.63 -9.85 -22.20
CA SER A 350 -30.46 -8.69 -22.55
C SER A 350 -29.65 -7.38 -22.58
N ARG A 351 -28.50 -7.34 -21.94
CA ARG A 351 -27.63 -6.15 -21.77
C ARG A 351 -26.28 -6.27 -22.48
N SER A 352 -25.89 -7.48 -22.89
CA SER A 352 -24.56 -7.77 -23.47
C SER A 352 -24.52 -7.68 -24.99
N HIS A 353 -25.65 -7.36 -25.64
CA HIS A 353 -25.74 -7.15 -27.11
C HIS A 353 -25.26 -8.37 -27.92
N GLY A 354 -25.89 -9.51 -27.69
CA GLY A 354 -25.71 -10.72 -28.47
C GLY A 354 -24.62 -11.68 -27.99
N LEU A 355 -24.07 -11.46 -26.81
CA LEU A 355 -23.28 -12.49 -26.13
C LEU A 355 -24.19 -13.49 -25.42
N ASN A 356 -23.73 -14.73 -25.33
CA ASN A 356 -24.44 -15.78 -24.61
C ASN A 356 -24.63 -15.44 -23.13
N ALA A 357 -25.70 -15.90 -22.52
CA ALA A 357 -25.91 -15.77 -21.08
C ALA A 357 -24.71 -16.30 -20.30
N PHE A 358 -24.24 -15.53 -19.31
CA PHE A 358 -23.06 -15.81 -18.49
C PHE A 358 -21.74 -15.98 -19.27
N LEU A 359 -21.70 -15.63 -20.55
CA LEU A 359 -20.60 -15.91 -21.47
C LEU A 359 -20.32 -17.43 -21.57
N ALA A 360 -21.32 -18.26 -21.34
CA ALA A 360 -21.22 -19.71 -21.45
C ALA A 360 -21.04 -20.14 -22.89
N ASP A 361 -20.33 -21.26 -23.13
CA ASP A 361 -20.16 -21.86 -24.47
C ASP A 361 -21.48 -22.43 -24.92
N ASP A 362 -22.11 -23.24 -24.09
CA ASP A 362 -23.47 -23.80 -24.28
C ASP A 362 -24.36 -23.47 -23.07
N PRO A 363 -25.07 -22.31 -23.07
CA PRO A 363 -25.90 -21.89 -21.95
C PRO A 363 -26.96 -22.92 -21.55
N GLY A 364 -26.94 -23.36 -20.31
CA GLY A 364 -27.82 -24.39 -19.76
C GLY A 364 -27.11 -25.74 -19.53
N VAL A 365 -26.09 -26.05 -20.31
CA VAL A 365 -25.09 -27.10 -20.02
C VAL A 365 -23.94 -26.48 -19.24
N ASP A 366 -23.40 -25.37 -19.76
CA ASP A 366 -22.36 -24.59 -19.12
C ASP A 366 -22.93 -23.40 -18.31
N SER A 367 -22.27 -23.02 -17.22
CA SER A 367 -22.59 -21.85 -16.37
C SER A 367 -21.69 -20.66 -16.68
N GLY A 368 -20.59 -20.83 -17.41
CA GLY A 368 -19.67 -19.80 -17.81
C GLY A 368 -19.06 -19.04 -16.62
N HIS A 369 -19.13 -17.71 -16.63
CA HIS A 369 -18.56 -16.84 -15.58
C HIS A 369 -19.57 -16.44 -14.47
N MET A 370 -20.73 -17.14 -14.35
CA MET A 370 -21.73 -16.82 -13.35
C MET A 370 -21.11 -16.72 -11.93
N ILE A 371 -20.37 -17.74 -11.50
CA ILE A 371 -19.79 -17.79 -10.15
C ILE A 371 -18.56 -16.88 -10.00
N ALA A 372 -17.85 -16.57 -11.07
CA ALA A 372 -16.79 -15.56 -11.04
C ALA A 372 -17.35 -14.18 -10.63
N GLN A 373 -18.53 -13.79 -11.14
CA GLN A 373 -19.22 -12.57 -10.74
C GLN A 373 -19.72 -12.66 -9.28
N TYR A 374 -20.17 -13.81 -8.79
CA TYR A 374 -20.54 -13.96 -7.38
C TYR A 374 -19.34 -13.75 -6.46
N THR A 375 -18.18 -14.28 -6.82
CA THR A 375 -16.92 -14.04 -6.12
C THR A 375 -16.59 -12.54 -6.09
N GLN A 376 -16.71 -11.86 -7.23
CA GLN A 376 -16.49 -10.43 -7.36
C GLN A 376 -17.47 -9.61 -6.50
N ALA A 377 -18.76 -9.94 -6.53
CA ALA A 377 -19.81 -9.28 -5.73
C ALA A 377 -19.60 -9.49 -4.21
N GLY A 378 -19.17 -10.69 -3.81
CA GLY A 378 -18.79 -10.98 -2.42
C GLY A 378 -17.64 -10.10 -1.95
N ILE A 379 -16.59 -9.96 -2.76
CA ILE A 379 -15.45 -9.07 -2.47
C ILE A 379 -15.91 -7.61 -2.39
N VAL A 380 -16.72 -7.13 -3.33
CA VAL A 380 -17.27 -5.75 -3.31
C VAL A 380 -18.08 -5.49 -2.05
N SER A 381 -18.87 -6.46 -1.58
CA SER A 381 -19.58 -6.36 -0.29
C SER A 381 -18.62 -6.19 0.89
N GLU A 382 -17.50 -6.91 0.89
CA GLU A 382 -16.44 -6.74 1.91
C GLU A 382 -15.81 -5.36 1.83
N LEU A 383 -15.44 -4.89 0.63
CA LEU A 383 -14.84 -3.57 0.41
C LEU A 383 -15.72 -2.43 0.94
N LYS A 384 -17.05 -2.54 0.80
CA LYS A 384 -18.00 -1.56 1.36
C LYS A 384 -17.95 -1.50 2.89
N ARG A 385 -17.73 -2.63 3.56
CA ARG A 385 -17.51 -2.66 5.02
C ARG A 385 -16.16 -2.06 5.40
N LEU A 386 -15.11 -2.37 4.63
CA LEU A 386 -13.78 -1.80 4.83
C LEU A 386 -13.73 -0.29 4.54
N ALA A 387 -14.66 0.25 3.76
CA ALA A 387 -14.78 1.68 3.50
C ALA A 387 -15.33 2.51 4.68
N VAL A 388 -15.88 1.88 5.72
CA VAL A 388 -16.28 2.59 6.94
C VAL A 388 -15.02 3.15 7.62
N PRO A 389 -14.89 4.49 7.82
CA PRO A 389 -13.66 5.06 8.33
C PRO A 389 -13.31 4.56 9.73
N ALA A 390 -12.05 4.16 9.96
CA ALA A 390 -11.54 3.86 11.29
C ALA A 390 -11.10 5.14 12.01
N SER A 391 -10.67 6.15 11.27
CA SER A 391 -10.16 7.42 11.79
C SER A 391 -11.24 8.33 12.42
N VAL A 392 -12.53 7.96 12.36
CA VAL A 392 -13.59 8.64 13.11
C VAL A 392 -13.68 8.17 14.55
N ASP A 393 -13.01 7.05 14.89
CA ASP A 393 -12.98 6.48 16.23
C ASP A 393 -11.76 6.97 17.02
N SER A 394 -11.87 6.97 18.34
CA SER A 394 -10.80 7.27 19.26
C SER A 394 -11.05 6.58 20.59
N ILE A 395 -10.05 5.90 21.13
CA ILE A 395 -10.14 5.15 22.38
C ILE A 395 -9.08 5.68 23.34
N PRO A 396 -9.47 6.26 24.49
CA PRO A 396 -8.48 6.75 25.45
C PRO A 396 -7.66 5.60 26.06
N SER A 397 -6.38 5.85 26.24
CA SER A 397 -5.41 4.90 26.79
C SER A 397 -4.47 5.56 27.80
N SER A 398 -3.53 4.79 28.36
CA SER A 398 -2.52 5.29 29.33
C SER A 398 -3.13 6.10 30.49
N ALA A 399 -4.16 5.54 31.13
CA ALA A 399 -4.89 6.20 32.22
C ALA A 399 -5.42 7.61 31.84
N MET A 400 -5.98 7.75 30.65
CA MET A 400 -6.54 8.99 30.07
C MET A 400 -5.49 10.05 29.69
N GLN A 401 -4.20 9.76 29.79
CA GLN A 401 -3.16 10.66 29.32
C GLN A 401 -3.15 10.78 27.80
N GLU A 402 -3.50 9.69 27.11
CA GLU A 402 -3.68 9.58 25.67
C GLU A 402 -5.19 9.52 25.37
N ASP A 403 -5.86 10.66 25.56
CA ASP A 403 -7.32 10.77 25.51
C ASP A 403 -7.90 10.86 24.10
N HIS A 404 -7.04 11.10 23.10
CA HIS A 404 -7.39 11.12 21.67
C HIS A 404 -6.30 10.51 20.81
N VAL A 405 -6.65 9.48 20.00
CA VAL A 405 -5.73 8.72 19.15
C VAL A 405 -6.21 8.68 17.70
N SER A 406 -5.31 8.42 16.74
CA SER A 406 -5.59 8.55 15.31
C SER A 406 -6.30 7.35 14.67
N MET A 407 -6.21 6.17 15.25
CA MET A 407 -6.58 4.89 14.63
C MET A 407 -5.92 4.62 13.27
N GLY A 408 -4.79 5.28 12.98
CA GLY A 408 -4.11 5.24 11.68
C GLY A 408 -3.71 3.84 11.25
N TRP A 409 -3.22 3.00 12.17
CA TRP A 409 -2.90 1.60 11.88
C TRP A 409 -4.14 0.80 11.43
N SER A 410 -5.30 1.03 12.04
CA SER A 410 -6.56 0.40 11.63
C SER A 410 -6.98 0.85 10.23
N SER A 411 -6.83 2.15 9.90
CA SER A 411 -7.07 2.68 8.55
C SER A 411 -6.13 2.03 7.53
N ALA A 412 -4.84 1.89 7.85
CA ALA A 412 -3.84 1.25 6.99
C ALA A 412 -4.16 -0.22 6.71
N ARG A 413 -4.49 -1.01 7.73
CA ARG A 413 -4.89 -2.43 7.59
C ARG A 413 -6.12 -2.60 6.70
N LYS A 414 -7.14 -1.76 6.90
CA LYS A 414 -8.36 -1.78 6.08
C LYS A 414 -8.03 -1.48 4.63
N LEU A 415 -7.23 -0.44 4.39
CA LEU A 415 -6.81 -0.06 3.03
C LEU A 415 -6.02 -1.20 2.36
N ARG A 416 -5.09 -1.84 3.06
CA ARG A 416 -4.33 -2.98 2.53
C ARG A 416 -5.25 -4.11 2.04
N ARG A 417 -6.24 -4.50 2.84
CA ARG A 417 -7.26 -5.47 2.45
C ARG A 417 -8.12 -4.98 1.29
N SER A 418 -8.43 -3.68 1.26
CA SER A 418 -9.19 -3.08 0.16
C SER A 418 -8.44 -3.15 -1.15
N ILE A 419 -7.12 -2.92 -1.15
CA ILE A 419 -6.26 -3.03 -2.34
C ILE A 419 -6.25 -4.47 -2.86
N ASP A 420 -6.00 -5.47 -2.00
CA ASP A 420 -6.02 -6.88 -2.40
C ASP A 420 -7.39 -7.29 -2.99
N GLY A 421 -8.48 -6.90 -2.34
CA GLY A 421 -9.82 -7.13 -2.84
C GLY A 421 -10.08 -6.45 -4.19
N ALA A 422 -9.65 -5.20 -4.37
CA ALA A 422 -9.81 -4.48 -5.62
C ALA A 422 -9.01 -5.10 -6.77
N GLN A 423 -7.78 -5.55 -6.53
CA GLN A 423 -6.97 -6.27 -7.52
C GLN A 423 -7.69 -7.53 -8.02
N ARG A 424 -8.31 -8.30 -7.12
CA ARG A 424 -9.11 -9.48 -7.48
C ARG A 424 -10.37 -9.10 -8.28
N VAL A 425 -11.06 -8.04 -7.89
CA VAL A 425 -12.24 -7.54 -8.62
C VAL A 425 -11.87 -7.13 -10.04
N VAL A 426 -10.78 -6.38 -10.21
CA VAL A 426 -10.27 -5.94 -11.52
C VAL A 426 -9.80 -7.15 -12.36
N ALA A 427 -9.12 -8.12 -11.75
CA ALA A 427 -8.67 -9.33 -12.44
C ALA A 427 -9.84 -10.16 -12.98
N ILE A 428 -10.93 -10.30 -12.21
CA ILE A 428 -12.15 -11.00 -12.67
C ILE A 428 -12.83 -10.21 -13.80
N GLU A 429 -12.85 -8.87 -13.74
CA GLU A 429 -13.36 -8.07 -14.86
C GLU A 429 -12.52 -8.26 -16.12
N LEU A 430 -11.18 -8.19 -16.03
CA LEU A 430 -10.26 -8.41 -17.15
C LEU A 430 -10.46 -9.81 -17.78
N LEU A 431 -10.53 -10.84 -16.93
CA LEU A 431 -10.78 -12.21 -17.36
C LEU A 431 -12.12 -12.35 -18.13
N THR A 432 -13.18 -11.70 -17.60
CA THR A 432 -14.51 -11.73 -18.20
C THR A 432 -14.57 -10.91 -19.49
N ALA A 433 -13.92 -9.73 -19.51
CA ALA A 433 -13.84 -8.89 -20.70
C ALA A 433 -13.05 -9.57 -21.83
N ALA A 434 -11.92 -10.24 -21.51
CA ALA A 434 -11.14 -11.01 -22.47
C ALA A 434 -11.99 -12.16 -23.09
N ARG A 435 -12.76 -12.89 -22.26
CA ARG A 435 -13.69 -13.92 -22.76
C ARG A 435 -14.75 -13.31 -23.68
N ALA A 436 -15.31 -12.16 -23.30
CA ALA A 436 -16.31 -11.48 -24.14
C ALA A 436 -15.72 -10.99 -25.48
N VAL A 437 -14.48 -10.49 -25.47
CA VAL A 437 -13.76 -10.09 -26.69
C VAL A 437 -13.57 -11.29 -27.62
N ASP A 438 -13.11 -12.42 -27.12
CA ASP A 438 -12.94 -13.64 -27.91
C ASP A 438 -14.27 -14.12 -28.53
N LEU A 439 -15.37 -14.09 -27.76
CA LEU A 439 -16.72 -14.48 -28.22
C LEU A 439 -17.31 -13.49 -29.24
N ARG A 440 -16.69 -12.33 -29.46
CA ARG A 440 -17.09 -11.38 -30.53
C ARG A 440 -16.52 -11.71 -31.90
N PHE A 441 -15.65 -12.71 -32.02
CA PHE A 441 -15.14 -13.10 -33.34
C PHE A 441 -16.30 -13.22 -34.36
N PRO A 442 -16.19 -12.68 -35.61
CA PRO A 442 -14.97 -12.18 -36.25
C PRO A 442 -14.63 -10.70 -36.01
N LEU A 443 -15.33 -9.98 -35.13
CA LEU A 443 -14.92 -8.61 -34.75
C LEU A 443 -13.63 -8.67 -33.93
N THR A 444 -12.72 -7.74 -34.22
CA THR A 444 -11.45 -7.62 -33.49
C THR A 444 -11.48 -6.44 -32.55
N PRO A 445 -10.84 -6.52 -31.38
CA PRO A 445 -10.67 -5.37 -30.48
C PRO A 445 -9.63 -4.39 -31.03
N SER A 446 -9.37 -3.31 -30.30
CA SER A 446 -8.21 -2.45 -30.55
C SER A 446 -6.90 -3.23 -30.46
N ALA A 447 -5.83 -2.69 -31.06
CA ALA A 447 -4.49 -3.29 -30.96
C ALA A 447 -4.03 -3.41 -29.50
N VAL A 448 -4.40 -2.46 -28.66
CA VAL A 448 -4.04 -2.46 -27.22
C VAL A 448 -4.76 -3.55 -26.46
N SER A 449 -6.09 -3.64 -26.61
CA SER A 449 -6.87 -4.72 -25.98
C SER A 449 -6.47 -6.10 -26.50
N ALA A 450 -6.13 -6.22 -27.80
CA ALA A 450 -5.61 -7.47 -28.37
C ALA A 450 -4.30 -7.90 -27.71
N ALA A 451 -3.37 -6.97 -27.45
CA ALA A 451 -2.11 -7.24 -26.77
C ALA A 451 -2.34 -7.70 -25.31
N VAL A 452 -3.24 -7.03 -24.59
CA VAL A 452 -3.59 -7.42 -23.22
C VAL A 452 -4.23 -8.80 -23.16
N VAL A 453 -5.17 -9.09 -24.08
CA VAL A 453 -5.80 -10.43 -24.18
C VAL A 453 -4.72 -11.48 -24.50
N ALA A 454 -3.81 -11.23 -25.43
CA ALA A 454 -2.74 -12.16 -25.78
C ALA A 454 -1.85 -12.47 -24.55
N THR A 455 -1.43 -11.46 -23.79
CA THR A 455 -0.63 -11.63 -22.56
C THR A 455 -1.41 -12.44 -21.52
N LEU A 456 -2.69 -12.16 -21.30
CA LEU A 456 -3.52 -12.95 -20.39
C LEU A 456 -3.62 -14.42 -20.84
N ARG A 457 -3.72 -14.67 -22.16
CA ARG A 457 -3.84 -16.02 -22.76
C ARG A 457 -2.57 -16.86 -22.64
N GLU A 458 -1.42 -16.29 -22.27
CA GLU A 458 -0.22 -17.07 -21.94
C GLU A 458 -0.44 -18.01 -20.74
N ASN A 459 -1.31 -17.62 -19.79
CA ASN A 459 -1.56 -18.37 -18.55
C ASN A 459 -3.04 -18.74 -18.35
N VAL A 460 -3.96 -18.22 -19.16
CA VAL A 460 -5.41 -18.46 -19.08
C VAL A 460 -5.89 -19.01 -20.44
N PRO A 461 -6.46 -20.22 -20.50
CA PRO A 461 -6.96 -20.79 -21.75
C PRO A 461 -8.05 -19.93 -22.42
N ALA A 462 -8.17 -20.04 -23.75
CA ALA A 462 -9.26 -19.44 -24.52
C ALA A 462 -10.65 -19.96 -24.07
N PRO A 463 -11.77 -19.29 -24.44
CA PRO A 463 -13.13 -19.76 -24.17
C PRO A 463 -13.35 -21.21 -24.60
N GLY A 464 -14.28 -21.90 -23.95
CA GLY A 464 -14.66 -23.28 -24.17
C GLY A 464 -15.64 -23.69 -23.08
N THR A 465 -15.93 -25.02 -22.99
CA THR A 465 -16.81 -25.60 -21.98
C THR A 465 -16.33 -25.27 -20.54
N ASP A 466 -17.24 -25.41 -19.58
CA ASP A 466 -16.95 -25.13 -18.18
C ASP A 466 -15.76 -25.95 -17.65
N ARG A 467 -14.91 -25.31 -16.87
CA ARG A 467 -13.73 -25.90 -16.24
C ARG A 467 -13.45 -25.24 -14.88
N TYR A 468 -12.50 -25.74 -14.16
CA TYR A 468 -12.11 -25.19 -12.85
C TYR A 468 -11.56 -23.76 -12.98
N LEU A 469 -12.34 -22.73 -12.58
CA LEU A 469 -12.02 -21.32 -12.81
C LEU A 469 -11.03 -20.71 -11.78
N ALA A 470 -10.90 -21.27 -10.58
CA ALA A 470 -10.07 -20.64 -9.56
C ALA A 470 -8.58 -20.47 -9.96
N PRO A 471 -7.93 -21.41 -10.68
CA PRO A 471 -6.58 -21.20 -11.22
C PRO A 471 -6.52 -20.05 -12.24
N GLU A 472 -7.54 -19.87 -13.08
CA GLU A 472 -7.60 -18.79 -14.07
C GLU A 472 -7.75 -17.41 -13.39
N ILE A 473 -8.61 -17.34 -12.36
CA ILE A 473 -8.74 -16.13 -11.54
C ILE A 473 -7.40 -15.83 -10.87
N SER A 474 -6.72 -16.85 -10.31
CA SER A 474 -5.41 -16.65 -9.66
C SER A 474 -4.33 -16.18 -10.65
N ALA A 475 -4.32 -16.73 -11.87
CA ALA A 475 -3.40 -16.29 -12.94
C ALA A 475 -3.67 -14.83 -13.35
N ALA A 476 -4.95 -14.45 -13.50
CA ALA A 476 -5.34 -13.07 -13.80
C ALA A 476 -4.96 -12.10 -12.67
N VAL A 477 -5.14 -12.52 -11.41
CA VAL A 477 -4.70 -11.73 -10.23
C VAL A 477 -3.19 -11.54 -10.24
N ALA A 478 -2.41 -12.60 -10.50
CA ALA A 478 -0.96 -12.50 -10.61
C ALA A 478 -0.53 -11.51 -11.71
N ALA A 479 -1.16 -11.58 -12.89
CA ALA A 479 -0.86 -10.68 -14.02
C ALA A 479 -1.26 -9.21 -13.76
N VAL A 480 -2.25 -8.96 -12.88
CA VAL A 480 -2.57 -7.61 -12.37
C VAL A 480 -1.50 -7.15 -11.39
N GLN A 481 -1.05 -8.02 -10.47
CA GLN A 481 -0.10 -7.68 -9.41
C GLN A 481 1.32 -7.48 -9.92
N ASP A 482 1.76 -8.25 -10.91
CA ASP A 482 3.11 -8.14 -11.51
C ASP A 482 3.21 -7.04 -12.58
N GLY A 483 2.07 -6.44 -12.98
CA GLY A 483 2.00 -5.36 -13.95
C GLY A 483 2.16 -5.79 -15.42
N SER A 484 2.22 -7.09 -15.73
CA SER A 484 2.44 -7.59 -17.10
C SER A 484 1.36 -7.14 -18.08
N LEU A 485 0.09 -7.09 -17.66
CA LEU A 485 -1.01 -6.61 -18.50
C LEU A 485 -0.90 -5.10 -18.78
N LEU A 486 -0.48 -4.31 -17.81
CA LEU A 486 -0.26 -2.87 -17.99
C LEU A 486 0.91 -2.63 -18.95
N ALA A 487 2.03 -3.34 -18.76
CA ALA A 487 3.20 -3.25 -19.64
C ALA A 487 2.86 -3.61 -21.09
N ALA A 488 2.01 -4.61 -21.33
CA ALA A 488 1.52 -4.97 -22.66
C ALA A 488 0.68 -3.83 -23.29
N ALA A 489 -0.22 -3.22 -22.52
CA ALA A 489 -1.01 -2.08 -22.97
C ALA A 489 -0.14 -0.87 -23.33
N GLU A 490 0.80 -0.49 -22.47
CA GLU A 490 1.74 0.61 -22.70
C GLU A 490 2.61 0.38 -23.95
N ALA A 491 3.13 -0.85 -24.12
CA ALA A 491 3.90 -1.21 -25.30
C ALA A 491 3.08 -1.07 -26.59
N ALA A 492 1.83 -1.51 -26.58
CA ALA A 492 0.94 -1.42 -27.74
C ALA A 492 0.56 0.04 -28.05
N VAL A 493 0.29 0.87 -27.05
CA VAL A 493 0.00 2.31 -27.22
C VAL A 493 1.23 3.04 -27.77
N ARG A 494 2.45 2.77 -27.26
CA ARG A 494 3.71 3.32 -27.79
C ARG A 494 3.94 2.91 -29.24
N HIS A 495 3.66 1.65 -29.61
CA HIS A 495 3.77 1.17 -30.99
C HIS A 495 2.81 1.92 -31.94
N ALA A 496 1.65 2.33 -31.45
CA ALA A 496 0.70 3.16 -32.19
C ALA A 496 1.04 4.67 -32.19
N GLY A 497 2.17 5.07 -31.60
CA GLY A 497 2.63 6.46 -31.54
C GLY A 497 1.98 7.30 -30.43
N GLY A 498 1.34 6.68 -29.47
CA GLY A 498 0.71 7.30 -28.30
C GLY A 498 1.48 7.04 -27.00
N GLU A 499 0.89 7.53 -25.90
CA GLU A 499 1.35 7.30 -24.52
C GLU A 499 0.15 7.15 -23.58
N LEU A 500 0.27 6.30 -22.55
CA LEU A 500 -0.61 6.31 -21.38
C LEU A 500 -0.03 7.26 -20.33
N VAL A 501 -0.88 8.12 -19.76
CA VAL A 501 -0.49 9.23 -18.84
C VAL A 501 -0.83 8.90 -17.41
#